data_2ac62e39dc4ff7808b5900d5dbf6556d
#
_entry.id   2ac62e39dc4ff7808b5900d5dbf6556d
#
_cell.length_a   1.000
_cell.length_b   1.000
_cell.length_c   1.000
_cell.angle_alpha   90.00
_cell.angle_beta   90.00
_cell.angle_gamma   90.00
#
_symmetry.space_group_name_H-M   'P 1'
#
loop_
_entity.id
_entity.type
_entity.pdbx_description
1 polymer ?
#
loop_
_entity_poly.entity_id
_entity_poly.type
_entity_poly.pdbx_seq_one_letter_code
_entity_poly.pdbx_strand_id
1 'polypeptide(L)'
;MKKITVLIFIISMNIFAQRNMTPLMEALENKDTKRAIELINSGADINTRDRRGETPLIEASEEGLPEVVKLLISKKVNLNDVNNNNRTALMRAASRGHSEIVSMLIEAGANINMKDKYGKTALAYASQRGHQNIVKILKAAGAK
;
A
#
# COMPACT_ATOMS: atom_id res chain seq x y z
N MET A 1 -13.40 28.02 -24.46
CA MET A 1 -13.47 27.39 -23.13
C MET A 1 -13.73 25.87 -23.18
N LYS A 2 -14.71 25.39 -23.97
CA LYS A 2 -14.99 23.92 -24.08
C LYS A 2 -13.80 23.09 -24.61
N LYS A 3 -12.95 23.62 -25.51
CA LYS A 3 -11.78 22.93 -26.06
C LYS A 3 -10.65 22.72 -25.05
N ILE A 4 -10.45 23.64 -24.10
CA ILE A 4 -9.42 23.55 -23.05
C ILE A 4 -9.83 22.48 -22.02
N THR A 5 -11.10 22.42 -21.65
CA THR A 5 -11.62 21.42 -20.71
C THR A 5 -11.50 19.99 -21.27
N VAL A 6 -11.82 19.80 -22.55
CA VAL A 6 -11.68 18.51 -23.25
C VAL A 6 -10.19 18.13 -23.36
N LEU A 7 -9.30 19.07 -23.66
CA LEU A 7 -7.86 18.82 -23.75
C LEU A 7 -7.26 18.42 -22.40
N ILE A 8 -7.65 19.09 -21.31
CA ILE A 8 -7.22 18.75 -19.94
C ILE A 8 -7.72 17.36 -19.57
N PHE A 9 -8.97 17.02 -19.93
CA PHE A 9 -9.56 15.70 -19.68
C PHE A 9 -8.84 14.61 -20.48
N ILE A 10 -8.50 14.84 -21.75
CA ILE A 10 -7.73 13.90 -22.60
C ILE A 10 -6.30 13.73 -22.05
N ILE A 11 -5.65 14.81 -21.62
CA ILE A 11 -4.31 14.75 -21.02
C ILE A 11 -4.34 13.96 -19.72
N SER A 12 -5.32 14.19 -18.87
CA SER A 12 -5.48 13.43 -17.62
C SER A 12 -5.76 11.96 -17.89
N MET A 13 -6.65 11.62 -18.81
CA MET A 13 -6.90 10.23 -19.22
C MET A 13 -5.64 9.55 -19.78
N ASN A 14 -4.82 10.27 -20.56
CA ASN A 14 -3.58 9.73 -21.10
C ASN A 14 -2.52 9.49 -20.01
N ILE A 15 -2.45 10.36 -19.01
CA ILE A 15 -1.57 10.16 -17.84
C ILE A 15 -2.02 8.96 -17.03
N PHE A 16 -3.32 8.75 -16.85
CA PHE A 16 -3.90 7.57 -16.19
C PHE A 16 -3.57 6.28 -16.94
N ALA A 17 -3.83 6.25 -18.25
CA ALA A 17 -3.52 5.10 -19.09
C ALA A 17 -2.01 4.76 -19.10
N GLN A 18 -1.15 5.77 -19.03
CA GLN A 18 0.30 5.58 -18.98
C GLN A 18 0.82 5.07 -17.64
N ARG A 19 0.09 5.30 -16.54
CA ARG A 19 0.51 4.88 -15.18
C ARG A 19 -0.12 3.57 -14.73
N ASN A 20 -1.00 2.95 -15.51
CA ASN A 20 -1.91 1.89 -15.04
C ASN A 20 -2.63 2.29 -13.73
N MET A 21 -2.94 3.59 -13.63
CA MET A 21 -3.53 4.17 -12.44
C MET A 21 -5.04 4.01 -12.49
N THR A 22 -5.58 3.19 -11.61
CA THR A 22 -7.03 3.09 -11.43
C THR A 22 -7.52 4.23 -10.52
N PRO A 23 -8.82 4.58 -10.56
CA PRO A 23 -9.37 5.57 -9.62
C PRO A 23 -9.10 5.24 -8.16
N LEU A 24 -9.06 3.94 -7.81
CA LEU A 24 -8.71 3.50 -6.45
C LEU A 24 -7.26 3.83 -6.12
N MET A 25 -6.32 3.50 -7.00
CA MET A 25 -4.90 3.78 -6.76
C MET A 25 -4.63 5.28 -6.67
N GLU A 26 -5.32 6.08 -7.48
CA GLU A 26 -5.25 7.55 -7.39
C GLU A 26 -5.75 8.07 -6.04
N ALA A 27 -6.88 7.56 -5.57
CA ALA A 27 -7.42 7.96 -4.26
C ALA A 27 -6.46 7.61 -3.12
N LEU A 28 -5.79 6.45 -3.21
CA LEU A 28 -4.79 6.03 -2.22
C LEU A 28 -3.53 6.91 -2.25
N GLU A 29 -2.99 7.18 -3.43
CA GLU A 29 -1.82 8.06 -3.60
C GLU A 29 -2.09 9.49 -3.09
N ASN A 30 -3.33 9.99 -3.29
CA ASN A 30 -3.77 11.29 -2.80
C ASN A 30 -4.22 11.28 -1.33
N LYS A 31 -4.15 10.14 -0.64
CA LYS A 31 -4.62 9.95 0.74
C LYS A 31 -6.11 10.29 0.94
N ASP A 32 -6.89 10.15 -0.11
CA ASP A 32 -8.34 10.34 -0.05
C ASP A 32 -9.01 9.06 0.46
N THR A 33 -8.96 8.89 1.77
CA THR A 33 -9.50 7.71 2.48
C THR A 33 -10.98 7.51 2.18
N LYS A 34 -11.77 8.58 2.20
CA LYS A 34 -13.20 8.52 1.94
C LYS A 34 -13.48 8.00 0.53
N ARG A 35 -12.83 8.58 -0.46
CA ARG A 35 -12.98 8.16 -1.86
C ARG A 35 -12.51 6.73 -2.08
N ALA A 36 -11.39 6.34 -1.47
CA ALA A 36 -10.89 4.96 -1.55
C ALA A 36 -11.91 3.96 -0.99
N ILE A 37 -12.48 4.23 0.18
CA ILE A 37 -13.50 3.38 0.81
C ILE A 37 -14.76 3.29 -0.06
N GLU A 38 -15.25 4.42 -0.60
CA GLU A 38 -16.39 4.44 -1.52
C GLU A 38 -16.14 3.56 -2.75
N LEU A 39 -14.97 3.67 -3.36
CA LEU A 39 -14.59 2.88 -4.53
C LEU A 39 -14.50 1.38 -4.22
N ILE A 40 -13.89 1.00 -3.10
CA ILE A 40 -13.81 -0.40 -2.67
C ILE A 40 -15.20 -0.97 -2.43
N ASN A 41 -16.07 -0.24 -1.74
CA ASN A 41 -17.44 -0.66 -1.45
C ASN A 41 -18.32 -0.72 -2.71
N SER A 42 -17.97 0.03 -3.74
CA SER A 42 -18.65 0.02 -5.05
C SER A 42 -18.15 -1.07 -6.00
N GLY A 43 -17.21 -1.92 -5.55
CA GLY A 43 -16.71 -3.05 -6.32
C GLY A 43 -15.48 -2.77 -7.17
N ALA A 44 -14.70 -1.74 -6.87
CA ALA A 44 -13.42 -1.50 -7.53
C ALA A 44 -12.50 -2.74 -7.40
N ASP A 45 -11.67 -2.99 -8.41
CA ASP A 45 -10.68 -4.07 -8.37
C ASP A 45 -9.63 -3.78 -7.29
N ILE A 46 -9.63 -4.58 -6.22
CA ILE A 46 -8.71 -4.46 -5.10
C ILE A 46 -7.40 -5.24 -5.30
N ASN A 47 -7.26 -5.93 -6.43
CA ASN A 47 -6.04 -6.67 -6.83
C ASN A 47 -5.32 -6.02 -8.00
N THR A 48 -5.69 -4.80 -8.37
CA THR A 48 -5.03 -4.03 -9.42
C THR A 48 -3.57 -3.75 -9.05
N ARG A 49 -2.74 -3.56 -10.06
CA ARG A 49 -1.32 -3.20 -9.88
C ARG A 49 -0.97 -2.00 -10.76
N ASP A 50 -0.27 -1.05 -10.19
CA ASP A 50 0.30 0.06 -10.94
C ASP A 50 1.60 -0.36 -11.67
N ARG A 51 2.29 0.59 -12.31
CA ARG A 51 3.58 0.33 -13.00
C ARG A 51 4.71 -0.12 -12.07
N ARG A 52 4.65 0.25 -10.79
CA ARG A 52 5.62 -0.18 -9.78
C ARG A 52 5.28 -1.56 -9.22
N GLY A 53 4.16 -2.16 -9.69
CA GLY A 53 3.62 -3.40 -9.18
C GLY A 53 2.93 -3.24 -7.82
N GLU A 54 2.65 -2.00 -7.40
CA GLU A 54 1.97 -1.74 -6.13
C GLU A 54 0.52 -2.19 -6.21
N THR A 55 0.09 -2.96 -5.21
CA THR A 55 -1.32 -3.29 -5.00
C THR A 55 -1.99 -2.22 -4.14
N PRO A 56 -3.33 -2.16 -4.07
CA PRO A 56 -4.02 -1.25 -3.15
C PRO A 56 -3.57 -1.42 -1.69
N LEU A 57 -3.33 -2.65 -1.23
CA LEU A 57 -2.84 -2.89 0.14
C LEU A 57 -1.43 -2.32 0.36
N ILE A 58 -0.53 -2.51 -0.60
CA ILE A 58 0.84 -1.98 -0.50
C ILE A 58 0.81 -0.46 -0.48
N GLU A 59 0.06 0.17 -1.38
CA GLU A 59 -0.07 1.63 -1.46
C GLU A 59 -0.71 2.22 -0.19
N ALA A 60 -1.84 1.67 0.28
CA ALA A 60 -2.50 2.11 1.50
C ALA A 60 -1.59 1.96 2.74
N SER A 61 -0.75 0.93 2.76
CA SER A 61 0.20 0.69 3.84
C SER A 61 1.38 1.67 3.79
N GLU A 62 1.83 2.05 2.61
CA GLU A 62 2.85 3.09 2.43
C GLU A 62 2.34 4.47 2.84
N GLU A 63 1.13 4.82 2.40
CA GLU A 63 0.53 6.13 2.63
C GLU A 63 -0.04 6.31 4.05
N GLY A 64 -0.12 5.24 4.82
CA GLY A 64 -0.57 5.30 6.22
C GLY A 64 -2.08 5.48 6.35
N LEU A 65 -2.87 4.67 5.64
CA LEU A 65 -4.33 4.71 5.61
C LEU A 65 -4.93 3.50 6.34
N PRO A 66 -4.97 3.49 7.69
CA PRO A 66 -5.34 2.30 8.46
C PRO A 66 -6.78 1.84 8.21
N GLU A 67 -7.72 2.74 7.98
CA GLU A 67 -9.11 2.39 7.68
C GLU A 67 -9.24 1.63 6.37
N VAL A 68 -8.49 2.03 5.35
CA VAL A 68 -8.44 1.33 4.06
C VAL A 68 -7.76 -0.02 4.21
N VAL A 69 -6.64 -0.09 4.92
CA VAL A 69 -5.94 -1.36 5.20
C VAL A 69 -6.87 -2.34 5.91
N LYS A 70 -7.60 -1.89 6.93
CA LYS A 70 -8.58 -2.70 7.65
C LYS A 70 -9.66 -3.25 6.71
N LEU A 71 -10.20 -2.40 5.85
CA LEU A 71 -11.21 -2.80 4.86
C LEU A 71 -10.66 -3.85 3.89
N LEU A 72 -9.46 -3.64 3.33
CA LEU A 72 -8.81 -4.58 2.42
C LEU A 72 -8.54 -5.93 3.09
N ILE A 73 -8.06 -5.93 4.34
CA ILE A 73 -7.87 -7.16 5.13
C ILE A 73 -9.20 -7.91 5.29
N SER A 74 -10.29 -7.19 5.58
CA SER A 74 -11.63 -7.80 5.70
C SER A 74 -12.11 -8.45 4.40
N LYS A 75 -11.63 -7.97 3.26
CA LYS A 75 -11.90 -8.51 1.92
C LYS A 75 -10.99 -9.69 1.53
N LYS A 76 -10.15 -10.16 2.45
CA LYS A 76 -9.27 -11.33 2.25
C LYS A 76 -8.25 -11.16 1.13
N VAL A 77 -7.73 -9.96 0.91
CA VAL A 77 -6.62 -9.74 -0.04
C VAL A 77 -5.37 -10.53 0.39
N ASN A 78 -4.51 -10.85 -0.57
CA ASN A 78 -3.23 -11.48 -0.26
C ASN A 78 -2.32 -10.47 0.44
N LEU A 79 -2.00 -10.73 1.71
CA LEU A 79 -1.16 -9.86 2.55
C LEU A 79 0.31 -9.88 2.12
N ASN A 80 0.73 -10.92 1.42
CA ASN A 80 2.14 -11.16 1.07
C ASN A 80 2.46 -10.83 -0.39
N ASP A 81 1.53 -10.21 -1.12
CA ASP A 81 1.81 -9.68 -2.45
C ASP A 81 2.98 -8.71 -2.42
N VAL A 82 3.76 -8.71 -3.48
CA VAL A 82 4.96 -7.88 -3.59
C VAL A 82 4.90 -6.99 -4.84
N ASN A 83 5.52 -5.83 -4.75
CA ASN A 83 5.75 -4.95 -5.89
C ASN A 83 6.95 -5.43 -6.75
N ASN A 84 7.36 -4.63 -7.74
CA ASN A 84 8.47 -4.94 -8.63
C ASN A 84 9.85 -5.04 -7.94
N ASN A 85 9.96 -4.56 -6.71
CA ASN A 85 11.17 -4.68 -5.87
C ASN A 85 11.02 -5.78 -4.81
N ASN A 86 10.03 -6.67 -4.94
CA ASN A 86 9.69 -7.70 -3.96
C ASN A 86 9.37 -7.15 -2.56
N ARG A 87 8.84 -5.92 -2.48
CA ARG A 87 8.41 -5.31 -1.22
C ARG A 87 6.97 -5.61 -0.91
N THR A 88 6.71 -5.99 0.33
CA THR A 88 5.37 -6.25 0.88
C THR A 88 4.76 -4.99 1.50
N ALA A 89 3.46 -5.03 1.78
CA ALA A 89 2.77 -4.00 2.56
C ALA A 89 3.43 -3.79 3.94
N LEU A 90 3.81 -4.87 4.61
CA LEU A 90 4.49 -4.81 5.91
C LEU A 90 5.83 -4.05 5.83
N MET A 91 6.64 -4.32 4.81
CA MET A 91 7.90 -3.59 4.59
C MET A 91 7.67 -2.10 4.36
N ARG A 92 6.63 -1.74 3.61
CA ARG A 92 6.31 -0.33 3.31
C ARG A 92 5.83 0.39 4.56
N ALA A 93 4.90 -0.20 5.31
CA ALA A 93 4.43 0.37 6.57
C ALA A 93 5.57 0.53 7.59
N ALA A 94 6.43 -0.48 7.72
CA ALA A 94 7.58 -0.44 8.62
C ALA A 94 8.60 0.65 8.22
N SER A 95 8.87 0.79 6.93
CA SER A 95 9.77 1.83 6.41
C SER A 95 9.24 3.26 6.64
N ARG A 96 7.93 3.44 6.57
CA ARG A 96 7.28 4.76 6.73
C ARG A 96 6.93 5.10 8.18
N GLY A 97 7.04 4.16 9.11
CA GLY A 97 6.76 4.40 10.52
C GLY A 97 5.28 4.26 10.90
N HIS A 98 4.49 3.53 10.13
CA HIS A 98 3.06 3.34 10.37
C HIS A 98 2.81 2.13 11.30
N SER A 99 3.03 2.32 12.60
CA SER A 99 3.00 1.24 13.60
C SER A 99 1.63 0.56 13.75
N GLU A 100 0.54 1.30 13.62
CA GLU A 100 -0.82 0.73 13.65
C GLU A 100 -1.02 -0.26 12.49
N ILE A 101 -0.62 0.13 11.29
CA ILE A 101 -0.73 -0.73 10.10
C ILE A 101 0.17 -1.95 10.22
N VAL A 102 1.39 -1.79 10.74
CA VAL A 102 2.30 -2.92 11.03
C VAL A 102 1.60 -3.92 11.95
N SER A 103 1.01 -3.47 13.05
CA SER A 103 0.27 -4.34 13.97
C SER A 103 -0.91 -5.03 13.30
N MET A 104 -1.69 -4.30 12.50
CA MET A 104 -2.84 -4.85 11.78
C MET A 104 -2.44 -5.97 10.81
N LEU A 105 -1.36 -5.76 10.06
CA LEU A 105 -0.85 -6.76 9.10
C LEU A 105 -0.33 -8.02 9.81
N ILE A 106 0.38 -7.85 10.92
CA ILE A 106 0.88 -8.96 11.75
C ILE A 106 -0.29 -9.77 12.34
N GLU A 107 -1.27 -9.10 12.91
CA GLU A 107 -2.46 -9.74 13.48
C GLU A 107 -3.28 -10.49 12.43
N ALA A 108 -3.29 -10.00 11.20
CA ALA A 108 -3.96 -10.65 10.08
C ALA A 108 -3.18 -11.85 9.51
N GLY A 109 -1.94 -12.08 9.95
CA GLY A 109 -1.12 -13.22 9.54
C GLY A 109 -0.15 -12.96 8.40
N ALA A 110 0.23 -11.71 8.15
CA ALA A 110 1.26 -11.39 7.16
C ALA A 110 2.59 -12.10 7.47
N ASN A 111 3.31 -12.52 6.44
CA ASN A 111 4.64 -13.10 6.59
C ASN A 111 5.65 -12.00 6.98
N ILE A 112 6.21 -12.12 8.18
CA ILE A 112 7.07 -11.10 8.79
C ILE A 112 8.49 -11.14 8.22
N ASN A 113 8.98 -12.31 7.80
CA ASN A 113 10.38 -12.53 7.48
C ASN A 113 10.68 -12.57 5.97
N MET A 114 9.77 -12.08 5.14
CA MET A 114 10.04 -11.93 3.71
C MET A 114 11.16 -10.93 3.46
N LYS A 115 11.94 -11.18 2.42
CA LYS A 115 13.03 -10.32 1.97
C LYS A 115 12.68 -9.70 0.63
N ASP A 116 13.00 -8.44 0.46
CA ASP A 116 12.88 -7.76 -0.83
C ASP A 116 14.06 -8.07 -1.76
N LYS A 117 14.08 -7.45 -2.92
CA LYS A 117 15.12 -7.56 -3.93
C LYS A 117 16.54 -7.27 -3.40
N TYR A 118 16.64 -6.49 -2.33
CA TYR A 118 17.91 -6.11 -1.69
C TYR A 118 18.25 -6.96 -0.45
N GLY A 119 17.48 -8.02 -0.20
CA GLY A 119 17.64 -8.89 0.97
C GLY A 119 17.13 -8.27 2.28
N LYS A 120 16.37 -7.17 2.23
CA LYS A 120 15.89 -6.46 3.41
C LYS A 120 14.52 -6.96 3.84
N THR A 121 14.35 -7.11 5.16
CA THR A 121 13.09 -7.44 5.82
C THR A 121 12.40 -6.16 6.32
N ALA A 122 11.14 -6.28 6.76
CA ALA A 122 10.44 -5.19 7.44
C ALA A 122 11.22 -4.69 8.68
N LEU A 123 11.80 -5.60 9.45
CA LEU A 123 12.66 -5.26 10.60
C LEU A 123 13.88 -4.43 10.18
N ALA A 124 14.54 -4.78 9.09
CA ALA A 124 15.67 -4.04 8.55
C ALA A 124 15.27 -2.61 8.19
N TYR A 125 14.12 -2.42 7.54
CA TYR A 125 13.61 -1.09 7.19
C TYR A 125 13.29 -0.25 8.43
N ALA A 126 12.57 -0.83 9.41
CA ALA A 126 12.25 -0.14 10.66
C ALA A 126 13.52 0.28 11.43
N SER A 127 14.50 -0.59 11.50
CA SER A 127 15.79 -0.32 12.17
C SER A 127 16.57 0.79 11.48
N GLN A 128 16.70 0.73 10.16
CA GLN A 128 17.43 1.74 9.37
C GLN A 128 16.77 3.12 9.44
N ARG A 129 15.45 3.18 9.57
CA ARG A 129 14.70 4.43 9.65
C ARG A 129 14.53 4.94 11.08
N GLY A 130 15.01 4.19 12.08
CA GLY A 130 14.91 4.58 13.48
C GLY A 130 13.53 4.44 14.11
N HIS A 131 12.64 3.63 13.51
CA HIS A 131 11.29 3.40 14.04
C HIS A 131 11.30 2.36 15.15
N GLN A 132 11.82 2.74 16.32
CA GLN A 132 12.08 1.83 17.44
C GLN A 132 10.82 1.11 17.95
N ASN A 133 9.68 1.78 17.93
CA ASN A 133 8.42 1.15 18.30
C ASN A 133 8.07 -0.02 17.37
N ILE A 134 8.23 0.17 16.07
CA ILE A 134 8.01 -0.89 15.07
C ILE A 134 9.03 -2.01 15.21
N VAL A 135 10.29 -1.69 15.49
CA VAL A 135 11.32 -2.69 15.78
C VAL A 135 10.88 -3.61 16.94
N LYS A 136 10.36 -3.03 18.03
CA LYS A 136 9.83 -3.80 19.17
C LYS A 136 8.65 -4.68 18.77
N ILE A 137 7.69 -4.13 18.04
CA ILE A 137 6.51 -4.86 17.56
C ILE A 137 6.92 -6.06 16.69
N LEU A 138 7.81 -5.84 15.72
CA LEU A 138 8.27 -6.89 14.81
C LEU A 138 9.06 -7.98 15.56
N LYS A 139 9.96 -7.62 16.46
CA LYS A 139 10.70 -8.60 17.26
C LYS A 139 9.80 -9.42 18.16
N ALA A 140 8.83 -8.79 18.81
CA ALA A 140 7.84 -9.50 19.64
C ALA A 140 6.99 -10.49 18.82
N ALA A 141 6.79 -10.22 17.53
CA ALA A 141 6.05 -11.08 16.61
C ALA A 141 6.92 -12.16 15.93
N GLY A 142 8.20 -12.24 16.25
CA GLY A 142 9.14 -13.26 15.73
C GLY A 142 9.99 -12.83 14.55
N ALA A 143 10.14 -11.55 14.30
CA ALA A 143 11.04 -11.06 13.24
C ALA A 143 12.51 -11.41 13.57
N LYS A 144 13.22 -11.84 12.54
CA LYS A 144 14.64 -12.24 12.60
C LYS A 144 15.56 -11.23 11.97
#